data_e28f1f6480362327d2a515ac1b119eb9
#
_entry.id   e28f1f6480362327d2a515ac1b119eb9
#
_cell.length_a   1.000
_cell.length_b   1.000
_cell.length_c   1.000
_cell.angle_alpha   90.00
_cell.angle_beta   90.00
_cell.angle_gamma   90.00
#
_symmetry.space_group_name_H-M   'P 1'
#
loop_
_entity.id
_entity.type
_entity.pdbx_description
1 polymer ?
#
loop_
_entity_poly.entity_id
_entity_poly.type
_entity_poly.pdbx_seq_one_letter_code
_entity_poly.pdbx_strand_id
1 'polypeptide(L)'
;MTPLDSMNPAQREAITLSPDVSNIKDILIVAGAGSGKTRVVVNRIAYLMSEHRVHPGHIVGLTFTRKAAKEMSARLTSMVNAGRHVKLCTFHTLAADLIRGASSEHIEIIDDTDQKRMIKNILKEKDLLSTFKPKDFIEWLSSQRNQCIDPEVALESDSEDITLLRDIAKDYRTTKRNLGRHGVSDFDDLLEKAYFMLRDNEGIRKRIQARWRYLFVDEYQDTNRTQFVIADHIASKHRNICVVGDPDQSIY
;
A
#
# COMPACT_ATOMS: atom_id res chain seq x y z
N MET A 1 -10.78 22.61 26.05
CA MET A 1 -9.89 21.43 26.19
C MET A 1 -9.27 21.18 24.84
N THR A 2 -7.94 21.22 24.76
CA THR A 2 -7.25 20.84 23.52
C THR A 2 -7.37 19.34 23.33
N PRO A 3 -7.39 18.82 22.09
CA PRO A 3 -7.40 17.39 21.84
C PRO A 3 -6.28 16.62 22.58
N LEU A 4 -5.18 17.30 22.90
CA LEU A 4 -4.03 16.75 23.63
C LEU A 4 -4.30 16.55 25.15
N ASP A 5 -5.24 17.29 25.75
CA ASP A 5 -5.52 17.19 27.19
C ASP A 5 -6.04 15.81 27.61
N SER A 6 -6.66 15.09 26.67
CA SER A 6 -7.20 13.74 26.87
C SER A 6 -6.24 12.61 26.47
N MET A 7 -4.97 12.94 26.15
CA MET A 7 -3.94 11.98 25.77
C MET A 7 -3.03 11.62 26.95
N ASN A 8 -2.60 10.38 27.03
CA ASN A 8 -1.57 9.99 28.00
C ASN A 8 -0.17 10.53 27.59
N PRO A 9 0.82 10.52 28.50
CA PRO A 9 2.15 11.08 28.21
C PRO A 9 2.80 10.53 26.94
N ALA A 10 2.80 9.20 26.74
CA ALA A 10 3.40 8.58 25.57
C ALA A 10 2.68 8.95 24.26
N GLN A 11 1.35 9.03 24.29
CA GLN A 11 0.57 9.51 23.14
C GLN A 11 0.88 10.97 22.82
N ARG A 12 1.00 11.84 23.85
CA ARG A 12 1.39 13.25 23.63
C ARG A 12 2.75 13.35 23.00
N GLU A 13 3.74 12.63 23.53
CA GLU A 13 5.09 12.60 22.97
C GLU A 13 5.06 12.19 21.49
N ALA A 14 4.39 11.07 21.15
CA ALA A 14 4.26 10.60 19.77
C ALA A 14 3.59 11.63 18.85
N ILE A 15 2.60 12.39 19.35
CA ILE A 15 1.88 13.41 18.59
C ILE A 15 2.75 14.65 18.38
N THR A 16 3.45 15.11 19.41
CA THR A 16 4.14 16.42 19.42
C THR A 16 5.62 16.36 19.02
N LEU A 17 6.15 15.15 18.74
CA LEU A 17 7.51 15.00 18.28
C LEU A 17 7.76 15.86 17.05
N SER A 18 8.72 16.81 17.16
CA SER A 18 8.96 17.79 16.10
C SER A 18 9.50 17.12 14.82
N PRO A 19 8.98 17.48 13.64
CA PRO A 19 9.52 17.03 12.36
C PRO A 19 10.89 17.66 12.04
N ASP A 20 11.24 18.76 12.71
CA ASP A 20 12.46 19.55 12.45
C ASP A 20 13.67 19.11 13.28
N VAL A 21 13.51 18.10 14.14
CA VAL A 21 14.64 17.55 14.88
C VAL A 21 15.52 16.78 13.90
N SER A 22 16.67 17.32 13.61
CA SER A 22 17.61 16.90 12.56
C SER A 22 18.05 15.42 12.62
N ASN A 23 17.70 14.70 13.67
CA ASN A 23 18.09 13.31 13.90
C ASN A 23 16.92 12.32 14.04
N ILE A 24 15.65 12.76 14.08
CA ILE A 24 14.49 11.86 14.21
C ILE A 24 13.57 12.07 13.00
N LYS A 25 13.67 11.16 12.08
CA LYS A 25 12.91 11.22 10.81
C LYS A 25 11.84 10.14 10.73
N ASP A 26 12.16 8.92 11.15
CA ASP A 26 11.25 7.78 11.09
C ASP A 26 10.70 7.49 12.50
N ILE A 27 9.39 7.37 12.63
CA ILE A 27 8.70 7.15 13.90
C ILE A 27 7.98 5.82 13.84
N LEU A 28 8.29 4.94 14.79
CA LEU A 28 7.56 3.71 15.03
C LEU A 28 6.76 3.84 16.33
N ILE A 29 5.46 3.66 16.26
CA ILE A 29 4.56 3.63 17.40
C ILE A 29 4.06 2.20 17.56
N VAL A 30 4.49 1.55 18.64
CA VAL A 30 4.02 0.22 19.02
C VAL A 30 2.99 0.35 20.13
N ALA A 31 1.80 -0.18 19.91
CA ALA A 31 0.72 -0.04 20.89
C ALA A 31 -0.35 -1.12 20.69
N GLY A 32 -0.78 -1.72 21.79
CA GLY A 32 -1.75 -2.81 21.81
C GLY A 32 -3.15 -2.44 21.31
N ALA A 33 -4.02 -3.43 21.23
CA ALA A 33 -5.43 -3.27 20.88
C ALA A 33 -6.13 -2.24 21.78
N GLY A 34 -6.95 -1.37 21.19
CA GLY A 34 -7.73 -0.38 21.96
C GLY A 34 -6.91 0.75 22.57
N SER A 35 -5.59 0.80 22.40
CA SER A 35 -4.71 1.86 22.93
C SER A 35 -4.89 3.22 22.25
N GLY A 36 -5.67 3.28 21.17
CA GLY A 36 -5.90 4.52 20.43
C GLY A 36 -4.87 4.81 19.34
N LYS A 37 -4.23 3.79 18.76
CA LYS A 37 -3.28 3.91 17.64
C LYS A 37 -3.72 4.90 16.56
N THR A 38 -4.84 4.64 15.92
CA THR A 38 -5.40 5.51 14.86
C THR A 38 -5.70 6.93 15.39
N ARG A 39 -6.08 7.08 16.67
CA ARG A 39 -6.28 8.38 17.30
C ARG A 39 -4.98 9.18 17.37
N VAL A 40 -3.85 8.51 17.71
CA VAL A 40 -2.54 9.15 17.73
C VAL A 40 -2.14 9.62 16.33
N VAL A 41 -2.31 8.79 15.30
CA VAL A 41 -2.02 9.17 13.89
C VAL A 41 -2.81 10.40 13.48
N VAL A 42 -4.13 10.42 13.69
CA VAL A 42 -4.99 11.55 13.31
C VAL A 42 -4.60 12.83 14.05
N ASN A 43 -4.32 12.73 15.36
CA ASN A 43 -3.90 13.90 16.15
C ASN A 43 -2.51 14.40 15.73
N ARG A 44 -1.58 13.51 15.37
CA ARG A 44 -0.28 13.91 14.84
C ARG A 44 -0.40 14.64 13.51
N ILE A 45 -1.23 14.16 12.59
CA ILE A 45 -1.50 14.85 11.33
C ILE A 45 -2.08 16.26 11.62
N ALA A 46 -3.08 16.35 12.50
CA ALA A 46 -3.66 17.62 12.90
C ALA A 46 -2.62 18.56 13.51
N TYR A 47 -1.77 18.06 14.40
CA TYR A 47 -0.66 18.80 15.01
C TYR A 47 0.33 19.36 13.98
N LEU A 48 0.77 18.56 13.02
CA LEU A 48 1.63 19.00 11.93
C LEU A 48 1.00 20.13 11.11
N MET A 49 -0.31 20.04 10.85
CA MET A 49 -1.04 21.07 10.10
C MET A 49 -1.22 22.37 10.91
N SER A 50 -1.55 22.27 12.21
CA SER A 50 -1.84 23.43 13.04
C SER A 50 -0.60 24.13 13.55
N GLU A 51 0.34 23.38 14.14
CA GLU A 51 1.51 23.96 14.80
C GLU A 51 2.68 24.17 13.83
N HIS A 52 2.92 23.21 12.91
CA HIS A 52 4.00 23.28 11.95
C HIS A 52 3.57 23.82 10.58
N ARG A 53 2.29 24.19 10.42
CA ARG A 53 1.73 24.74 9.16
C ARG A 53 2.02 23.89 7.93
N VAL A 54 2.11 22.57 8.13
CA VAL A 54 2.30 21.63 7.02
C VAL A 54 1.09 21.65 6.11
N HIS A 55 1.32 21.89 4.83
CA HIS A 55 0.23 21.91 3.86
C HIS A 55 -0.39 20.49 3.71
N PRO A 56 -1.73 20.35 3.76
CA PRO A 56 -2.40 19.04 3.73
C PRO A 56 -2.03 18.20 2.50
N GLY A 57 -1.78 18.82 1.35
CA GLY A 57 -1.35 18.14 0.13
C GLY A 57 0.05 17.51 0.21
N HIS A 58 0.84 17.80 1.25
CA HIS A 58 2.14 17.19 1.51
C HIS A 58 2.03 15.97 2.44
N ILE A 59 0.84 15.65 2.91
CA ILE A 59 0.60 14.54 3.83
C ILE A 59 -0.17 13.43 3.11
N VAL A 60 0.30 12.20 3.25
CA VAL A 60 -0.41 10.99 2.84
C VAL A 60 -0.48 10.01 4.00
N GLY A 61 -1.66 9.45 4.23
CA GLY A 61 -1.87 8.41 5.24
C GLY A 61 -2.45 7.15 4.59
N LEU A 62 -1.85 6.02 4.92
CA LEU A 62 -2.17 4.71 4.39
C LEU A 62 -2.73 3.82 5.49
N THR A 63 -3.76 3.08 5.16
CA THR A 63 -4.41 2.12 6.06
C THR A 63 -4.85 0.89 5.29
N PHE A 64 -5.16 -0.18 6.01
CA PHE A 64 -5.52 -1.45 5.38
C PHE A 64 -6.90 -1.42 4.72
N THR A 65 -7.89 -0.74 5.30
CA THR A 65 -9.27 -0.75 4.79
C THR A 65 -9.77 0.63 4.35
N ARG A 66 -10.65 0.64 3.34
CA ARG A 66 -11.35 1.86 2.91
C ARG A 66 -12.22 2.47 4.02
N LYS A 67 -12.75 1.62 4.92
CA LYS A 67 -13.53 2.07 6.07
C LYS A 67 -12.65 2.86 7.03
N ALA A 68 -11.49 2.31 7.41
CA ALA A 68 -10.54 2.99 8.29
C ALA A 68 -10.08 4.33 7.69
N ALA A 69 -9.76 4.36 6.39
CA ALA A 69 -9.40 5.62 5.71
C ALA A 69 -10.50 6.69 5.81
N LYS A 70 -11.77 6.31 5.61
CA LYS A 70 -12.92 7.22 5.74
C LYS A 70 -13.08 7.71 7.17
N GLU A 71 -12.96 6.85 8.17
CA GLU A 71 -13.04 7.21 9.59
C GLU A 71 -11.92 8.15 9.99
N MET A 72 -10.69 7.89 9.58
CA MET A 72 -9.56 8.80 9.80
C MET A 72 -9.81 10.17 9.18
N SER A 73 -10.29 10.20 7.92
CA SER A 73 -10.61 11.44 7.22
C SER A 73 -11.72 12.26 7.93
N ALA A 74 -12.78 11.59 8.37
CA ALA A 74 -13.87 12.25 9.10
C ALA A 74 -13.37 12.85 10.42
N ARG A 75 -12.59 12.08 11.20
CA ARG A 75 -11.98 12.54 12.46
C ARG A 75 -11.03 13.72 12.24
N LEU A 76 -10.15 13.62 11.24
CA LEU A 76 -9.22 14.71 10.93
C LEU A 76 -9.95 15.99 10.52
N THR A 77 -10.98 15.87 9.68
CA THR A 77 -11.78 17.01 9.21
C THR A 77 -12.55 17.67 10.35
N SER A 78 -13.02 16.91 11.35
CA SER A 78 -13.66 17.48 12.53
C SER A 78 -12.71 18.28 13.44
N MET A 79 -11.41 17.96 13.40
CA MET A 79 -10.39 18.67 14.17
C MET A 79 -9.83 19.88 13.43
N VAL A 80 -9.56 19.70 12.11
CA VAL A 80 -8.99 20.74 11.26
C VAL A 80 -9.71 20.70 9.92
N ASN A 81 -10.45 21.75 9.58
CA ASN A 81 -11.27 21.80 8.35
C ASN A 81 -10.46 21.49 7.08
N ALA A 82 -9.21 21.97 7.00
CA ALA A 82 -8.29 21.65 5.91
C ALA A 82 -7.89 20.16 5.84
N GLY A 83 -8.18 19.37 6.87
CA GLY A 83 -7.92 17.93 6.93
C GLY A 83 -8.58 17.13 5.80
N ARG A 84 -9.70 17.63 5.25
CA ARG A 84 -10.36 17.04 4.07
C ARG A 84 -9.45 16.95 2.82
N HIS A 85 -8.39 17.74 2.78
CA HIS A 85 -7.43 17.76 1.66
C HIS A 85 -6.21 16.86 1.89
N VAL A 86 -6.10 16.22 3.05
CA VAL A 86 -5.08 15.19 3.30
C VAL A 86 -5.48 13.92 2.55
N LYS A 87 -4.52 13.30 1.88
CA LYS A 87 -4.74 12.04 1.18
C LYS A 87 -4.72 10.90 2.20
N LEU A 88 -5.90 10.40 2.59
CA LEU A 88 -6.06 9.22 3.45
C LEU A 88 -6.73 8.11 2.63
N CYS A 89 -6.02 6.99 2.42
CA CYS A 89 -6.48 5.93 1.53
C CYS A 89 -5.79 4.59 1.83
N THR A 90 -6.21 3.52 1.12
CA THR A 90 -5.49 2.24 1.15
C THR A 90 -4.31 2.23 0.18
N PHE A 91 -3.37 1.28 0.36
CA PHE A 91 -2.27 1.08 -0.57
C PHE A 91 -2.75 0.84 -2.01
N HIS A 92 -3.79 0.03 -2.21
CA HIS A 92 -4.37 -0.21 -3.55
C HIS A 92 -4.96 1.06 -4.18
N THR A 93 -5.64 1.89 -3.37
CA THR A 93 -6.16 3.18 -3.85
C THR A 93 -5.02 4.11 -4.25
N LEU A 94 -3.97 4.18 -3.42
CA LEU A 94 -2.77 4.95 -3.74
C LEU A 94 -2.13 4.45 -5.05
N ALA A 95 -1.93 3.15 -5.19
CA ALA A 95 -1.34 2.53 -6.37
C ALA A 95 -2.14 2.87 -7.64
N ALA A 96 -3.47 2.71 -7.60
CA ALA A 96 -4.34 3.08 -8.72
C ALA A 96 -4.22 4.57 -9.09
N ASP A 97 -4.13 5.47 -8.10
CA ASP A 97 -3.98 6.91 -8.34
C ASP A 97 -2.60 7.25 -8.91
N LEU A 98 -1.55 6.56 -8.48
CA LEU A 98 -0.20 6.72 -9.03
C LEU A 98 -0.16 6.32 -10.51
N ILE A 99 -0.73 5.17 -10.84
CA ILE A 99 -0.78 4.67 -12.22
C ILE A 99 -1.60 5.62 -13.11
N ARG A 100 -2.79 6.05 -12.67
CA ARG A 100 -3.63 7.02 -13.40
C ARG A 100 -2.93 8.37 -13.58
N GLY A 101 -2.15 8.79 -12.60
CA GLY A 101 -1.39 10.05 -12.67
C GLY A 101 -0.14 9.98 -13.57
N ALA A 102 0.32 8.79 -13.91
CA ALA A 102 1.50 8.56 -14.75
C ALA A 102 1.15 8.22 -16.21
N SER A 103 0.00 7.61 -16.44
CA SER A 103 -0.51 7.27 -17.76
C SER A 103 -1.94 7.79 -17.93
N SER A 104 -2.32 8.14 -19.16
CA SER A 104 -3.71 8.45 -19.52
C SER A 104 -4.55 7.17 -19.75
N GLU A 105 -3.98 6.00 -19.52
CA GLU A 105 -4.64 4.73 -19.76
C GLU A 105 -5.73 4.45 -18.72
N HIS A 106 -6.87 3.99 -19.21
CA HIS A 106 -7.94 3.51 -18.35
C HIS A 106 -7.55 2.15 -17.77
N ILE A 107 -7.54 2.03 -16.44
CA ILE A 107 -7.29 0.76 -15.76
C ILE A 107 -8.65 0.08 -15.53
N GLU A 108 -8.89 -0.99 -16.24
CA GLU A 108 -10.00 -1.89 -15.96
C GLU A 108 -9.54 -2.95 -14.94
N ILE A 109 -10.28 -3.07 -13.83
CA ILE A 109 -9.92 -3.98 -12.75
C ILE A 109 -10.91 -5.15 -12.77
N ILE A 110 -10.39 -6.36 -12.90
CA ILE A 110 -11.17 -7.58 -12.77
C ILE A 110 -11.35 -7.97 -11.30
N ASP A 111 -12.49 -8.57 -11.00
CA ASP A 111 -12.75 -9.13 -9.67
C ASP A 111 -12.17 -10.53 -9.49
N ASP A 112 -12.26 -11.05 -8.25
CA ASP A 112 -11.75 -12.38 -7.90
C ASP A 112 -12.45 -13.51 -8.67
N THR A 113 -13.71 -13.31 -9.08
CA THR A 113 -14.47 -14.29 -9.85
C THR A 113 -13.95 -14.40 -11.28
N ASP A 114 -13.71 -13.26 -11.90
CA ASP A 114 -13.12 -13.18 -13.24
C ASP A 114 -11.68 -13.71 -13.24
N GLN A 115 -10.88 -13.32 -12.25
CA GLN A 115 -9.53 -13.84 -12.07
C GLN A 115 -9.53 -15.37 -12.00
N LYS A 116 -10.35 -15.94 -11.12
CA LYS A 116 -10.47 -17.38 -10.94
C LYS A 116 -10.95 -18.11 -12.21
N ARG A 117 -11.88 -17.50 -12.95
CA ARG A 117 -12.38 -18.05 -14.22
C ARG A 117 -11.28 -18.09 -15.28
N MET A 118 -10.50 -17.02 -15.42
CA MET A 118 -9.40 -16.95 -16.37
C MET A 118 -8.33 -18.00 -16.07
N ILE A 119 -7.93 -18.11 -14.81
CA ILE A 119 -6.92 -19.10 -14.38
C ILE A 119 -7.43 -20.51 -14.59
N LYS A 120 -8.70 -20.80 -14.30
CA LYS A 120 -9.30 -22.09 -14.57
C LYS A 120 -9.27 -22.46 -16.05
N ASN A 121 -9.49 -21.51 -16.95
CA ASN A 121 -9.43 -21.75 -18.39
C ASN A 121 -7.99 -22.05 -18.84
N ILE A 122 -7.00 -21.31 -18.36
CA ILE A 122 -5.58 -21.56 -18.66
C ILE A 122 -5.15 -22.95 -18.18
N LEU A 123 -5.50 -23.32 -16.95
CA LEU A 123 -5.21 -24.65 -16.41
C LEU A 123 -5.88 -25.76 -17.23
N LYS A 124 -7.09 -25.53 -17.73
CA LYS A 124 -7.82 -26.48 -18.59
C LYS A 124 -7.14 -26.64 -19.95
N GLU A 125 -6.74 -25.55 -20.59
CA GLU A 125 -6.05 -25.55 -21.89
C GLU A 125 -4.71 -26.27 -21.84
N LYS A 126 -4.02 -26.22 -20.67
CA LYS A 126 -2.76 -26.93 -20.43
C LYS A 126 -2.92 -28.34 -19.87
N ASP A 127 -4.13 -28.82 -19.66
CA ASP A 127 -4.44 -30.11 -18.99
C ASP A 127 -3.85 -30.24 -17.57
N LEU A 128 -3.81 -29.12 -16.83
CA LEU A 128 -3.23 -29.02 -15.49
C LEU A 128 -4.25 -28.93 -14.35
N LEU A 129 -5.57 -29.09 -14.63
CA LEU A 129 -6.61 -29.01 -13.60
C LEU A 129 -6.54 -30.13 -12.55
N SER A 130 -5.93 -31.26 -12.90
CA SER A 130 -5.67 -32.36 -11.97
C SER A 130 -4.49 -32.09 -11.05
N THR A 131 -3.53 -31.26 -11.48
CA THR A 131 -2.29 -30.95 -10.78
C THR A 131 -2.44 -29.70 -9.92
N PHE A 132 -3.06 -28.65 -10.45
CA PHE A 132 -3.20 -27.36 -9.76
C PHE A 132 -4.66 -26.92 -9.65
N LYS A 133 -5.06 -26.45 -8.47
CA LYS A 133 -6.33 -25.76 -8.30
C LYS A 133 -6.16 -24.27 -8.58
N PRO A 134 -7.14 -23.59 -9.19
CA PRO A 134 -7.07 -22.15 -9.43
C PRO A 134 -6.75 -21.32 -8.17
N LYS A 135 -7.27 -21.74 -7.01
CA LYS A 135 -7.04 -21.07 -5.73
C LYS A 135 -5.57 -21.17 -5.33
N ASP A 136 -4.96 -22.33 -5.41
CA ASP A 136 -3.57 -22.57 -5.00
C ASP A 136 -2.59 -21.75 -5.88
N PHE A 137 -2.90 -21.66 -7.18
CA PHE A 137 -2.14 -20.78 -8.08
C PHE A 137 -2.30 -19.30 -7.73
N ILE A 138 -3.52 -18.82 -7.41
CA ILE A 138 -3.75 -17.42 -7.00
C ILE A 138 -2.95 -17.09 -5.73
N GLU A 139 -2.98 -17.97 -4.74
CA GLU A 139 -2.24 -17.81 -3.48
C GLU A 139 -0.73 -17.76 -3.72
N TRP A 140 -0.21 -18.67 -4.54
CA TRP A 140 1.20 -18.66 -4.92
C TRP A 140 1.58 -17.37 -5.66
N LEU A 141 0.80 -16.96 -6.67
CA LEU A 141 1.04 -15.74 -7.46
C LEU A 141 1.05 -14.50 -6.57
N SER A 142 0.06 -14.37 -5.69
CA SER A 142 -0.04 -13.28 -4.73
C SER A 142 1.15 -13.26 -3.76
N SER A 143 1.59 -14.44 -3.28
CA SER A 143 2.77 -14.57 -2.42
C SER A 143 4.04 -14.06 -3.11
N GLN A 144 4.27 -14.41 -4.39
CA GLN A 144 5.43 -13.92 -5.14
C GLN A 144 5.41 -12.38 -5.24
N ARG A 145 4.28 -11.83 -5.68
CA ARG A 145 4.11 -10.38 -5.85
C ARG A 145 4.23 -9.62 -4.53
N ASN A 146 3.65 -10.16 -3.45
CA ASN A 146 3.74 -9.57 -2.12
C ASN A 146 5.17 -9.53 -1.56
N GLN A 147 6.09 -10.34 -2.10
CA GLN A 147 7.51 -10.36 -1.77
C GLN A 147 8.38 -9.58 -2.77
N CYS A 148 7.80 -8.85 -3.71
CA CYS A 148 8.50 -8.16 -4.82
C CYS A 148 9.26 -9.13 -5.74
N ILE A 149 8.84 -10.39 -5.84
CA ILE A 149 9.40 -11.39 -6.74
C ILE A 149 8.57 -11.39 -8.02
N ASP A 150 9.23 -11.27 -9.17
CA ASP A 150 8.55 -11.43 -10.45
C ASP A 150 8.15 -12.90 -10.65
N PRO A 151 6.86 -13.20 -10.73
CA PRO A 151 6.39 -14.58 -10.82
C PRO A 151 6.74 -15.26 -12.14
N GLU A 152 7.21 -14.51 -13.15
CA GLU A 152 7.55 -15.04 -14.47
C GLU A 152 9.05 -15.37 -14.63
N VAL A 153 9.88 -14.92 -13.71
CA VAL A 153 11.32 -15.14 -13.74
C VAL A 153 11.64 -16.51 -13.16
N ALA A 154 12.16 -17.41 -14.00
CA ALA A 154 12.64 -18.71 -13.56
C ALA A 154 13.92 -18.58 -12.74
N LEU A 155 14.04 -19.41 -11.70
CA LEU A 155 15.22 -19.52 -10.86
C LEU A 155 15.84 -20.93 -11.06
N GLU A 156 17.15 -21.05 -10.96
CA GLU A 156 17.84 -22.35 -11.05
C GLU A 156 17.40 -23.35 -9.97
N SER A 157 16.92 -22.84 -8.83
CA SER A 157 16.42 -23.64 -7.71
C SER A 157 14.96 -24.04 -7.84
N ASP A 158 14.27 -23.65 -8.92
CA ASP A 158 12.84 -23.97 -9.08
C ASP A 158 12.63 -25.46 -9.32
N SER A 159 11.66 -26.04 -8.63
CA SER A 159 11.14 -27.36 -8.93
C SER A 159 10.35 -27.37 -10.24
N GLU A 160 10.05 -28.56 -10.78
CA GLU A 160 9.20 -28.70 -11.96
C GLU A 160 7.84 -28.02 -11.76
N ASP A 161 7.23 -28.20 -10.58
CA ASP A 161 5.93 -27.54 -10.24
C ASP A 161 6.04 -26.02 -10.25
N ILE A 162 7.13 -25.46 -9.69
CA ILE A 162 7.35 -24.00 -9.70
C ILE A 162 7.56 -23.50 -11.12
N THR A 163 8.28 -24.22 -11.95
CA THR A 163 8.47 -23.89 -13.36
C THR A 163 7.13 -23.83 -14.10
N LEU A 164 6.25 -24.81 -13.87
CA LEU A 164 4.89 -24.81 -14.43
C LEU A 164 4.06 -23.62 -13.92
N LEU A 165 4.13 -23.32 -12.63
CA LEU A 165 3.41 -22.14 -12.07
C LEU A 165 3.88 -20.84 -12.71
N ARG A 166 5.18 -20.68 -13.00
CA ARG A 166 5.74 -19.51 -13.70
C ARG A 166 5.25 -19.42 -15.14
N ASP A 167 5.12 -20.53 -15.84
CA ASP A 167 4.55 -20.57 -17.20
C ASP A 167 3.06 -20.20 -17.19
N ILE A 168 2.30 -20.68 -16.21
CA ILE A 168 0.91 -20.28 -16.04
C ILE A 168 0.82 -18.76 -15.75
N ALA A 169 1.76 -18.20 -14.97
CA ALA A 169 1.79 -16.77 -14.68
C ALA A 169 2.03 -15.92 -15.94
N LYS A 170 2.92 -16.38 -16.86
CA LYS A 170 3.14 -15.73 -18.17
C LYS A 170 1.88 -15.74 -19.02
N ASP A 171 1.19 -16.90 -19.10
CA ASP A 171 -0.05 -17.01 -19.86
C ASP A 171 -1.16 -16.15 -19.25
N TYR A 172 -1.26 -16.11 -17.93
CA TYR A 172 -2.23 -15.28 -17.24
C TYR A 172 -1.98 -13.77 -17.50
N ARG A 173 -0.74 -13.32 -17.46
CA ARG A 173 -0.38 -11.93 -17.81
C ARG A 173 -0.71 -11.64 -19.28
N THR A 174 -0.40 -12.57 -20.18
CA THR A 174 -0.69 -12.43 -21.61
C THR A 174 -2.20 -12.36 -21.86
N THR A 175 -2.97 -13.23 -21.22
CA THR A 175 -4.42 -13.22 -21.31
C THR A 175 -5.01 -11.89 -20.83
N LYS A 176 -4.54 -11.37 -19.70
CA LYS A 176 -4.96 -10.05 -19.19
C LYS A 176 -4.64 -8.90 -20.16
N ARG A 177 -3.45 -8.92 -20.78
CA ARG A 177 -3.05 -7.89 -21.77
C ARG A 177 -3.92 -7.90 -23.02
N ASN A 178 -4.43 -9.06 -23.42
CA ASN A 178 -5.24 -9.22 -24.64
C ASN A 178 -6.74 -8.97 -24.41
N LEU A 179 -7.15 -8.70 -23.17
CA LEU A 179 -8.53 -8.38 -22.83
C LEU A 179 -8.81 -6.88 -22.94
N GLY A 180 -9.92 -6.53 -23.57
CA GLY A 180 -10.31 -5.15 -23.76
C GLY A 180 -9.36 -4.33 -24.66
N ARG A 181 -9.45 -3.01 -24.62
CA ARG A 181 -8.60 -2.09 -25.43
C ARG A 181 -7.21 -1.90 -24.85
N HIS A 182 -7.08 -1.95 -23.53
CA HIS A 182 -5.87 -1.57 -22.80
C HIS A 182 -5.39 -2.68 -21.84
N GLY A 183 -5.98 -3.87 -21.97
CA GLY A 183 -5.79 -4.95 -21.01
C GLY A 183 -6.53 -4.71 -19.70
N VAL A 184 -6.56 -5.74 -18.88
CA VAL A 184 -7.17 -5.69 -17.53
C VAL A 184 -6.12 -5.91 -16.46
N SER A 185 -6.42 -5.52 -15.23
CA SER A 185 -5.55 -5.69 -14.06
C SER A 185 -6.34 -6.36 -12.93
N ASP A 186 -5.72 -7.25 -12.20
CA ASP A 186 -6.22 -7.68 -10.90
C ASP A 186 -5.73 -6.72 -9.79
N PHE A 187 -6.17 -6.95 -8.55
CA PHE A 187 -5.79 -6.06 -7.44
C PHE A 187 -4.28 -6.09 -7.15
N ASP A 188 -3.62 -7.24 -7.25
CA ASP A 188 -2.19 -7.36 -6.99
C ASP A 188 -1.36 -6.67 -8.09
N ASP A 189 -1.85 -6.64 -9.33
CA ASP A 189 -1.22 -5.89 -10.42
C ASP A 189 -1.09 -4.40 -10.09
N LEU A 190 -2.02 -3.82 -9.33
CA LEU A 190 -1.95 -2.41 -8.96
C LEU A 190 -0.73 -2.12 -8.10
N LEU A 191 -0.49 -2.96 -7.09
CA LEU A 191 0.68 -2.82 -6.21
C LEU A 191 1.98 -3.10 -6.97
N GLU A 192 2.00 -4.17 -7.76
CA GLU A 192 3.15 -4.54 -8.58
C GLU A 192 3.54 -3.42 -9.56
N LYS A 193 2.57 -2.89 -10.31
CA LYS A 193 2.79 -1.76 -11.25
C LYS A 193 3.27 -0.50 -10.54
N ALA A 194 2.67 -0.15 -9.40
CA ALA A 194 3.10 1.00 -8.60
C ALA A 194 4.53 0.83 -8.07
N TYR A 195 4.87 -0.38 -7.61
CA TYR A 195 6.22 -0.73 -7.19
C TYR A 195 7.23 -0.53 -8.33
N PHE A 196 7.03 -1.17 -9.48
CA PHE A 196 7.94 -1.04 -10.62
C PHE A 196 8.05 0.42 -11.11
N MET A 197 6.93 1.14 -11.15
CA MET A 197 6.92 2.54 -11.56
C MET A 197 7.77 3.41 -10.62
N LEU A 198 7.69 3.21 -9.31
CA LEU A 198 8.49 3.96 -8.34
C LEU A 198 9.96 3.51 -8.34
N ARG A 199 10.24 2.22 -8.57
CA ARG A 199 11.60 1.67 -8.63
C ARG A 199 12.33 2.16 -9.87
N ASP A 200 11.70 2.04 -11.03
CA ASP A 200 12.38 2.16 -12.32
C ASP A 200 12.29 3.57 -12.93
N ASN A 201 11.32 4.40 -12.48
CA ASN A 201 11.17 5.75 -13.00
C ASN A 201 11.52 6.81 -11.95
N GLU A 202 12.76 7.27 -12.00
CA GLU A 202 13.26 8.30 -11.07
C GLU A 202 12.47 9.62 -11.17
N GLY A 203 12.04 10.01 -12.36
CA GLY A 203 11.26 11.23 -12.56
C GLY A 203 9.91 11.19 -11.87
N ILE A 204 9.20 10.06 -11.98
CA ILE A 204 7.94 9.83 -11.26
C ILE A 204 8.21 9.81 -9.74
N ARG A 205 9.21 9.04 -9.30
CA ARG A 205 9.58 8.95 -7.89
C ARG A 205 9.88 10.32 -7.28
N LYS A 206 10.71 11.14 -7.93
CA LYS A 206 11.03 12.50 -7.48
C LYS A 206 9.80 13.39 -7.38
N ARG A 207 8.88 13.31 -8.34
CA ARG A 207 7.62 14.06 -8.33
C ARG A 207 6.72 13.67 -7.16
N ILE A 208 6.61 12.36 -6.88
CA ILE A 208 5.82 11.84 -5.78
C ILE A 208 6.42 12.24 -4.43
N GLN A 209 7.74 12.15 -4.28
CA GLN A 209 8.46 12.60 -3.08
C GLN A 209 8.36 14.11 -2.86
N ALA A 210 8.33 14.91 -3.92
CA ALA A 210 8.12 16.36 -3.79
C ALA A 210 6.69 16.68 -3.32
N ARG A 211 5.71 15.89 -3.75
CA ARG A 211 4.31 16.03 -3.34
C ARG A 211 4.09 15.60 -1.91
N TRP A 212 4.48 14.35 -1.54
CA TRP A 212 4.24 13.78 -0.22
C TRP A 212 5.52 13.77 0.61
N ARG A 213 5.57 14.69 1.55
CA ARG A 213 6.73 14.88 2.44
C ARG A 213 6.56 14.18 3.79
N TYR A 214 5.31 13.86 4.15
CA TYR A 214 4.94 13.19 5.39
C TYR A 214 4.08 11.98 5.06
N LEU A 215 4.54 10.81 5.46
CA LEU A 215 3.86 9.54 5.24
C LEU A 215 3.44 8.93 6.57
N PHE A 216 2.21 8.51 6.65
CA PHE A 216 1.65 7.77 7.78
C PHE A 216 1.19 6.40 7.31
N VAL A 217 1.48 5.35 8.11
CA VAL A 217 0.97 3.99 7.85
C VAL A 217 0.35 3.47 9.14
N ASP A 218 -0.95 3.22 9.09
CA ASP A 218 -1.71 2.59 10.18
C ASP A 218 -1.81 1.08 9.94
N GLU A 219 -1.91 0.27 11.00
CA GLU A 219 -1.91 -1.19 11.00
C GLU A 219 -0.68 -1.77 10.26
N TYR A 220 0.49 -1.24 10.60
CA TYR A 220 1.75 -1.57 9.91
C TYR A 220 2.12 -3.05 9.97
N GLN A 221 1.69 -3.79 11.00
CA GLN A 221 1.89 -5.23 11.13
C GLN A 221 1.28 -6.05 9.99
N ASP A 222 0.25 -5.52 9.30
CA ASP A 222 -0.41 -6.18 8.18
C ASP A 222 0.19 -5.79 6.81
N THR A 223 1.26 -4.98 6.84
CA THR A 223 1.91 -4.48 5.63
C THR A 223 2.82 -5.56 5.02
N ASN A 224 2.55 -5.97 3.78
CA ASN A 224 3.42 -6.87 3.04
C ASN A 224 4.67 -6.15 2.48
N ARG A 225 5.65 -6.93 1.97
CA ARG A 225 6.92 -6.38 1.49
C ARG A 225 6.74 -5.37 0.34
N THR A 226 5.83 -5.62 -0.60
CA THR A 226 5.58 -4.69 -1.73
C THR A 226 5.02 -3.37 -1.25
N GLN A 227 4.08 -3.39 -0.31
CA GLN A 227 3.53 -2.19 0.32
C GLN A 227 4.61 -1.44 1.12
N PHE A 228 5.45 -2.17 1.86
CA PHE A 228 6.59 -1.58 2.55
C PHE A 228 7.53 -0.86 1.59
N VAL A 229 7.94 -1.50 0.49
CA VAL A 229 8.87 -0.90 -0.47
C VAL A 229 8.24 0.30 -1.19
N ILE A 230 6.94 0.28 -1.50
CA ILE A 230 6.21 1.44 -2.02
C ILE A 230 6.28 2.61 -1.02
N ALA A 231 6.00 2.35 0.26
CA ALA A 231 6.08 3.36 1.31
C ALA A 231 7.50 3.91 1.47
N ASP A 232 8.52 3.05 1.46
CA ASP A 232 9.93 3.46 1.55
C ASP A 232 10.34 4.31 0.36
N HIS A 233 9.99 3.95 -0.88
CA HIS A 233 10.26 4.79 -2.06
C HIS A 233 9.64 6.18 -1.94
N ILE A 234 8.45 6.31 -1.37
CA ILE A 234 7.80 7.60 -1.16
C ILE A 234 8.54 8.40 -0.09
N ALA A 235 8.87 7.76 1.04
CA ALA A 235 9.47 8.42 2.21
C ALA A 235 10.98 8.67 2.07
N SER A 236 11.70 7.92 1.23
CA SER A 236 13.17 7.84 1.20
C SER A 236 13.88 9.19 1.07
N LYS A 237 13.28 10.18 0.44
CA LYS A 237 13.86 11.52 0.29
C LYS A 237 13.80 12.35 1.58
N HIS A 238 12.65 12.34 2.24
CA HIS A 238 12.36 13.22 3.37
C HIS A 238 12.51 12.52 4.71
N ARG A 239 12.42 11.19 4.75
CA ARG A 239 12.50 10.36 5.96
C ARG A 239 11.48 10.76 7.04
N ASN A 240 10.35 11.33 6.65
CA ASN A 240 9.25 11.70 7.55
C ASN A 240 8.16 10.65 7.46
N ILE A 241 8.45 9.45 7.92
CA ILE A 241 7.48 8.35 7.99
C ILE A 241 7.10 8.09 9.45
N CYS A 242 5.81 7.94 9.69
CA CYS A 242 5.26 7.52 10.97
C CYS A 242 4.43 6.25 10.75
N VAL A 243 4.90 5.14 11.28
CA VAL A 243 4.20 3.86 11.22
C VAL A 243 3.64 3.50 12.58
N VAL A 244 2.44 2.96 12.59
CA VAL A 244 1.75 2.56 13.82
C VAL A 244 1.24 1.14 13.66
N GLY A 245 1.54 0.30 14.63
CA GLY A 245 1.17 -1.10 14.58
C GLY A 245 1.18 -1.79 15.94
N ASP A 246 0.73 -3.02 15.91
CA ASP A 246 0.70 -3.93 17.03
C ASP A 246 1.24 -5.29 16.57
N PRO A 247 2.49 -5.62 16.90
CA PRO A 247 3.09 -6.90 16.48
C PRO A 247 2.30 -8.12 16.96
N ASP A 248 1.60 -8.00 18.10
CA ASP A 248 0.81 -9.10 18.67
C ASP A 248 -0.50 -9.35 17.92
N GLN A 249 -0.90 -8.45 17.02
CA GLN A 249 -2.09 -8.56 16.16
C GLN A 249 -1.76 -8.93 14.71
N SER A 250 -0.50 -9.21 14.39
CA SER A 250 -0.14 -9.66 13.03
C SER A 250 -0.86 -10.97 12.69
N ILE A 251 -1.59 -10.97 11.58
CA ILE A 251 -2.32 -12.15 11.08
C ILE A 251 -1.63 -12.79 9.87
N TYR A 252 -0.47 -12.26 9.45
CA TYR A 252 0.34 -12.72 8.32
C TYR A 252 1.75 -13.10 8.73
#